data_a536caac78e8c82f97e9a06220fd06f3
#
_entry.id   a536caac78e8c82f97e9a06220fd06f3
#
_cell.length_a   1.000
_cell.length_b   1.000
_cell.length_c   1.000
_cell.angle_alpha   90.00
_cell.angle_beta   90.00
_cell.angle_gamma   90.00
#
_symmetry.space_group_name_H-M   'P 1'
#
loop_
_entity.id
_entity.type
_entity.pdbx_description
1 polymer ?
#
loop_
_entity_poly.entity_id
_entity_poly.type
_entity_poly.pdbx_seq_one_letter_code
_entity_poly.pdbx_strand_id
1 'polypeptide(L)'
;MSKATDTDVQEDGLIESVSGPVVTAADLDARMNDVVYVGDEGLMGEVIEIEGSETTIQVYEETSGISPGQPVESTDAPLSVDLGPGMLDTIYDGVQRPLDVLEEQMDSAFLDRGVDAPGIDLEQTWEFTAEVEPGDEVEAGDIVGTVPETPSIDHKVMVPPDSEGGEVVRAESGEFDVEETVVKLDTGEEVSMHQEWPVREARPADEKQTPTTPLVSGQRSLDGPVPLAKGGAAAIPGP
;
A
#
# COMPACT_ATOMS: atom_id res chain seq x y z
N MET A 1 6.46 -23.07 -33.84
CA MET A 1 7.71 -22.43 -33.41
C MET A 1 7.30 -21.48 -32.28
N SER A 2 7.46 -21.97 -31.07
CA SER A 2 7.12 -21.25 -29.83
C SER A 2 8.21 -20.21 -29.60
N LYS A 3 7.80 -18.94 -29.48
CA LYS A 3 8.67 -17.88 -28.94
C LYS A 3 8.73 -18.09 -27.44
N ALA A 4 9.87 -18.55 -26.95
CA ALA A 4 10.19 -18.45 -25.53
C ALA A 4 10.22 -16.97 -25.18
N THR A 5 9.39 -16.58 -24.24
CA THR A 5 9.47 -15.29 -23.54
C THR A 5 10.75 -15.39 -22.71
N ASP A 6 11.73 -14.55 -23.05
CA ASP A 6 12.91 -14.30 -22.22
C ASP A 6 12.36 -13.63 -20.96
N THR A 7 12.25 -14.38 -19.89
CA THR A 7 12.03 -13.84 -18.55
C THR A 7 13.40 -13.27 -18.19
N ASP A 8 13.55 -11.96 -18.14
CA ASP A 8 14.68 -11.31 -17.50
C ASP A 8 14.77 -11.91 -16.09
N VAL A 9 15.80 -12.70 -15.88
CA VAL A 9 16.15 -13.18 -14.55
C VAL A 9 16.75 -11.97 -13.86
N GLN A 10 15.94 -11.32 -13.02
CA GLN A 10 16.41 -10.30 -12.11
C GLN A 10 17.55 -10.93 -11.31
N GLU A 11 18.72 -10.30 -11.29
CA GLU A 11 19.84 -10.81 -10.51
C GLU A 11 19.55 -10.47 -9.05
N ASP A 12 19.25 -11.49 -8.25
CA ASP A 12 19.08 -11.38 -6.81
C ASP A 12 20.38 -10.86 -6.19
N GLY A 13 20.27 -9.85 -5.33
CA GLY A 13 21.39 -9.41 -4.53
C GLY A 13 21.79 -10.46 -3.48
N LEU A 14 23.00 -10.35 -2.96
CA LEU A 14 23.48 -11.23 -1.89
C LEU A 14 23.79 -10.45 -0.64
N ILE A 15 23.37 -10.94 0.51
CA ILE A 15 23.68 -10.35 1.82
C ILE A 15 25.18 -10.43 2.07
N GLU A 16 25.81 -9.28 2.32
CA GLU A 16 27.20 -9.18 2.74
C GLU A 16 27.34 -9.11 4.27
N SER A 17 26.47 -8.35 4.93
CA SER A 17 26.53 -8.19 6.38
C SER A 17 25.14 -7.99 7.00
N VAL A 18 25.03 -8.35 8.30
CA VAL A 18 23.81 -8.15 9.10
C VAL A 18 24.20 -7.48 10.41
N SER A 19 23.56 -6.35 10.74
CA SER A 19 23.82 -5.60 11.97
C SER A 19 22.51 -5.13 12.61
N GLY A 20 21.94 -5.95 13.49
CA GLY A 20 20.60 -5.71 14.02
C GLY A 20 19.57 -5.69 12.89
N PRO A 21 18.70 -4.67 12.81
CA PRO A 21 17.69 -4.57 11.76
C PRO A 21 18.25 -4.09 10.41
N VAL A 22 19.54 -3.82 10.31
CA VAL A 22 20.19 -3.32 9.09
C VAL A 22 20.95 -4.45 8.41
N VAL A 23 20.68 -4.63 7.14
CA VAL A 23 21.33 -5.61 6.27
C VAL A 23 22.00 -4.86 5.11
N THR A 24 23.20 -5.27 4.76
CA THR A 24 23.92 -4.77 3.58
C THR A 24 23.93 -5.87 2.53
N ALA A 25 23.53 -5.55 1.30
CA ALA A 25 23.54 -6.45 0.16
C ALA A 25 24.43 -5.91 -0.97
N ALA A 26 25.06 -6.81 -1.71
CA ALA A 26 25.81 -6.50 -2.91
C ALA A 26 25.03 -6.89 -4.17
N ASP A 27 25.31 -6.17 -5.25
CA ASP A 27 24.81 -6.47 -6.61
C ASP A 27 23.27 -6.52 -6.73
N LEU A 28 22.56 -5.82 -5.84
CA LEU A 28 21.12 -5.67 -5.88
C LEU A 28 20.72 -4.53 -6.83
N ASP A 29 19.91 -4.83 -7.83
CA ASP A 29 19.29 -3.81 -8.67
C ASP A 29 18.01 -3.31 -8.00
N ALA A 30 18.11 -2.21 -7.26
CA ALA A 30 17.02 -1.60 -6.52
C ALA A 30 17.19 -0.08 -6.46
N ARG A 31 16.10 0.61 -6.20
CA ARG A 31 16.07 2.07 -6.00
C ARG A 31 15.91 2.41 -4.53
N MET A 32 16.20 3.66 -4.20
CA MET A 32 15.91 4.20 -2.87
C MET A 32 14.42 4.06 -2.54
N ASN A 33 14.14 3.51 -1.37
CA ASN A 33 12.82 3.23 -0.81
C ASN A 33 12.08 2.05 -1.47
N ASP A 34 12.71 1.29 -2.37
CA ASP A 34 12.11 0.05 -2.84
C ASP A 34 11.98 -0.96 -1.69
N VAL A 35 10.87 -1.70 -1.71
CA VAL A 35 10.67 -2.86 -0.85
C VAL A 35 11.51 -4.01 -1.37
N VAL A 36 12.13 -4.73 -0.47
CA VAL A 36 12.93 -5.91 -0.76
C VAL A 36 12.59 -7.04 0.20
N TYR A 37 12.73 -8.28 -0.28
CA TYR A 37 12.62 -9.47 0.57
C TYR A 37 14.01 -10.02 0.88
N VAL A 38 14.31 -10.17 2.17
CA VAL A 38 15.65 -10.46 2.67
C VAL A 38 15.76 -11.87 3.22
N GLY A 39 16.71 -12.64 2.69
CA GLY A 39 17.03 -13.99 3.13
C GLY A 39 16.05 -15.04 2.65
N ASP A 40 16.32 -16.31 2.99
CA ASP A 40 15.51 -17.46 2.58
C ASP A 40 14.08 -17.43 3.17
N GLU A 41 13.86 -16.66 4.23
CA GLU A 41 12.55 -16.48 4.88
C GLU A 41 11.74 -15.34 4.25
N GLY A 42 12.34 -14.53 3.36
CA GLY A 42 11.66 -13.42 2.67
C GLY A 42 11.24 -12.30 3.61
N LEU A 43 12.12 -11.88 4.54
CA LEU A 43 11.79 -10.81 5.49
C LEU A 43 11.66 -9.47 4.77
N MET A 44 10.53 -8.78 4.97
CA MET A 44 10.28 -7.48 4.35
C MET A 44 11.26 -6.43 4.88
N GLY A 45 11.87 -5.68 3.96
CA GLY A 45 12.74 -4.55 4.24
C GLY A 45 12.61 -3.44 3.21
N GLU A 46 13.25 -2.32 3.48
CA GLU A 46 13.26 -1.14 2.60
C GLU A 46 14.70 -0.68 2.35
N VAL A 47 15.01 -0.33 1.12
CA VAL A 47 16.30 0.26 0.73
C VAL A 47 16.42 1.67 1.31
N ILE A 48 17.40 1.88 2.21
CA ILE A 48 17.62 3.16 2.89
C ILE A 48 18.88 3.90 2.43
N GLU A 49 19.82 3.23 1.75
CA GLU A 49 21.02 3.84 1.21
C GLU A 49 21.60 2.97 0.10
N ILE A 50 22.16 3.60 -0.92
CA ILE A 50 22.87 2.92 -2.01
C ILE A 50 24.23 3.61 -2.21
N GLU A 51 25.32 2.87 -2.00
CA GLU A 51 26.69 3.34 -2.21
C GLU A 51 27.43 2.43 -3.19
N GLY A 52 27.48 2.82 -4.47
CA GLY A 52 28.12 2.02 -5.53
C GLY A 52 27.38 0.72 -5.80
N SER A 53 27.98 -0.42 -5.48
CA SER A 53 27.34 -1.76 -5.57
C SER A 53 26.80 -2.26 -4.24
N GLU A 54 26.93 -1.46 -3.17
CA GLU A 54 26.47 -1.82 -1.84
C GLU A 54 25.14 -1.14 -1.55
N THR A 55 24.14 -1.93 -1.17
CA THR A 55 22.79 -1.48 -0.84
C THR A 55 22.51 -1.75 0.63
N THR A 56 22.19 -0.71 1.39
CA THR A 56 21.80 -0.82 2.79
C THR A 56 20.28 -0.90 2.91
N ILE A 57 19.80 -1.90 3.63
CA ILE A 57 18.41 -2.26 3.78
C ILE A 57 18.04 -2.22 5.25
N GLN A 58 16.92 -1.59 5.58
CA GLN A 58 16.30 -1.70 6.88
C GLN A 58 15.21 -2.76 6.85
N VAL A 59 15.42 -3.85 7.57
CA VAL A 59 14.43 -4.94 7.70
C VAL A 59 13.43 -4.57 8.80
N TYR A 60 12.16 -4.78 8.54
CA TYR A 60 11.07 -4.44 9.47
C TYR A 60 10.81 -5.53 10.51
N GLU A 61 11.30 -6.73 10.25
CA GLU A 61 11.15 -7.89 11.12
C GLU A 61 12.45 -8.24 11.84
N GLU A 62 12.40 -9.20 12.77
CA GLU A 62 13.60 -9.65 13.48
C GLU A 62 14.52 -10.45 12.56
N THR A 63 15.78 -10.01 12.45
CA THR A 63 16.80 -10.58 11.55
C THR A 63 17.56 -11.78 12.13
N SER A 64 17.09 -12.35 13.25
CA SER A 64 17.72 -13.54 13.85
C SER A 64 17.69 -14.72 12.86
N GLY A 65 18.86 -15.26 12.54
CA GLY A 65 19.00 -16.38 11.59
C GLY A 65 19.36 -15.96 10.17
N ILE A 66 19.22 -14.70 9.82
CA ILE A 66 19.73 -14.15 8.56
C ILE A 66 21.27 -14.14 8.61
N SER A 67 21.89 -14.52 7.51
CA SER A 67 23.33 -14.63 7.40
C SER A 67 23.87 -14.19 6.03
N PRO A 68 25.14 -13.75 5.95
CA PRO A 68 25.77 -13.45 4.68
C PRO A 68 25.70 -14.59 3.69
N GLY A 69 25.44 -14.25 2.41
CA GLY A 69 25.30 -15.18 1.29
C GLY A 69 23.87 -15.63 1.01
N GLN A 70 22.88 -15.25 1.83
CA GLN A 70 21.47 -15.44 1.51
C GLN A 70 20.99 -14.41 0.47
N PRO A 71 19.92 -14.70 -0.30
CA PRO A 71 19.43 -13.83 -1.35
C PRO A 71 18.73 -12.58 -0.81
N VAL A 72 18.69 -11.54 -1.65
CA VAL A 72 17.82 -10.38 -1.48
C VAL A 72 17.13 -10.11 -2.80
N GLU A 73 15.80 -10.11 -2.80
CA GLU A 73 14.97 -9.89 -3.97
C GLU A 73 14.33 -8.51 -3.92
N SER A 74 14.43 -7.72 -5.01
CA SER A 74 13.74 -6.43 -5.12
C SER A 74 12.33 -6.60 -5.67
N THR A 75 11.40 -5.82 -5.17
CA THR A 75 10.05 -5.73 -5.75
C THR A 75 9.95 -4.69 -6.86
N ASP A 76 11.03 -3.88 -7.08
CA ASP A 76 11.05 -2.71 -7.99
C ASP A 76 9.98 -1.66 -7.69
N ALA A 77 9.39 -1.70 -6.52
CA ALA A 77 8.32 -0.81 -6.09
C ALA A 77 8.56 -0.30 -4.66
N PRO A 78 8.22 0.95 -4.37
CA PRO A 78 8.27 1.48 -3.00
C PRO A 78 7.18 0.86 -2.14
N LEU A 79 7.33 0.94 -0.81
CA LEU A 79 6.29 0.54 0.11
C LEU A 79 4.99 1.29 -0.20
N SER A 80 3.98 0.55 -0.58
CA SER A 80 2.66 1.04 -0.95
C SER A 80 1.60 0.46 -0.03
N VAL A 81 0.43 1.08 -0.04
CA VAL A 81 -0.76 0.59 0.67
C VAL A 81 -1.88 0.35 -0.33
N ASP A 82 -2.63 -0.70 -0.08
CA ASP A 82 -3.86 -1.01 -0.81
C ASP A 82 -4.98 -0.10 -0.33
N LEU A 83 -5.59 0.65 -1.24
CA LEU A 83 -6.72 1.53 -0.98
C LEU A 83 -7.94 1.01 -1.74
N GLY A 84 -8.99 0.67 -1.00
CA GLY A 84 -10.20 0.11 -1.57
C GLY A 84 -11.27 -0.13 -0.51
N PRO A 85 -12.45 -0.62 -0.87
CA PRO A 85 -13.45 -1.05 0.09
C PRO A 85 -12.96 -2.29 0.86
N GLY A 86 -13.34 -2.40 2.14
CA GLY A 86 -12.91 -3.48 3.03
C GLY A 86 -11.82 -3.08 4.02
N MET A 87 -11.30 -1.85 3.93
CA MET A 87 -10.32 -1.35 4.89
C MET A 87 -10.93 -1.03 6.26
N LEU A 88 -12.20 -0.63 6.30
CA LEU A 88 -12.86 -0.27 7.53
C LEU A 88 -13.16 -1.52 8.38
N ASP A 89 -13.08 -1.35 9.70
CA ASP A 89 -13.24 -2.42 10.70
C ASP A 89 -12.16 -3.51 10.69
N THR A 90 -11.08 -3.35 9.89
CA THR A 90 -9.93 -4.25 9.86
C THR A 90 -8.80 -3.70 10.73
N ILE A 91 -8.09 -4.58 11.44
CA ILE A 91 -6.93 -4.23 12.25
C ILE A 91 -5.67 -4.65 11.51
N TYR A 92 -4.80 -3.67 11.27
CA TYR A 92 -3.56 -3.84 10.52
C TYR A 92 -2.33 -3.74 11.40
N ASP A 93 -1.26 -4.35 10.95
CA ASP A 93 0.08 -4.06 11.47
C ASP A 93 0.69 -2.80 10.81
N GLY A 94 1.99 -2.56 11.04
CA GLY A 94 2.69 -1.36 10.55
C GLY A 94 2.93 -1.29 9.04
N VAL A 95 2.71 -2.41 8.31
CA VAL A 95 2.88 -2.53 6.84
C VAL A 95 1.59 -2.97 6.13
N GLN A 96 0.47 -2.72 6.78
CA GLN A 96 -0.88 -3.01 6.28
C GLN A 96 -1.21 -4.50 6.09
N ARG A 97 -0.58 -5.41 6.83
CA ARG A 97 -1.03 -6.81 6.84
C ARG A 97 -2.22 -6.96 7.80
N PRO A 98 -3.37 -7.51 7.38
CA PRO A 98 -4.54 -7.69 8.24
C PRO A 98 -4.28 -8.77 9.28
N LEU A 99 -4.40 -8.44 10.57
CA LEU A 99 -4.00 -9.33 11.68
C LEU A 99 -4.90 -10.55 11.83
N ASP A 100 -6.15 -10.45 11.49
CA ASP A 100 -7.13 -11.55 11.49
C ASP A 100 -6.78 -12.60 10.41
N VAL A 101 -6.41 -12.15 9.20
CA VAL A 101 -5.97 -13.03 8.12
C VAL A 101 -4.66 -13.72 8.50
N LEU A 102 -3.72 -12.99 9.09
CA LEU A 102 -2.47 -13.57 9.57
C LEU A 102 -2.70 -14.61 10.68
N GLU A 103 -3.63 -14.35 11.62
CA GLU A 103 -3.98 -15.29 12.69
C GLU A 103 -4.58 -16.58 12.13
N GLU A 104 -5.41 -16.49 11.07
CA GLU A 104 -5.99 -17.67 10.40
C GLU A 104 -4.94 -18.49 9.64
N GLN A 105 -3.91 -17.87 9.08
CA GLN A 105 -2.82 -18.55 8.37
C GLN A 105 -1.83 -19.24 9.31
N MET A 106 -1.75 -18.78 10.55
CA MET A 106 -0.82 -19.28 11.56
C MET A 106 -1.55 -20.06 12.63
N ASP A 107 -1.04 -21.23 13.00
CA ASP A 107 -1.52 -22.01 14.18
C ASP A 107 -0.99 -21.41 15.52
N SER A 108 -0.69 -20.10 15.56
CA SER A 108 0.00 -19.43 16.67
C SER A 108 -0.61 -18.05 16.95
N ALA A 109 -0.65 -17.64 18.22
CA ALA A 109 -1.00 -16.29 18.64
C ALA A 109 0.16 -15.28 18.46
N PHE A 110 1.30 -15.70 17.95
CA PHE A 110 2.46 -14.86 17.66
C PHE A 110 2.67 -14.82 16.15
N LEU A 111 2.97 -13.63 15.63
CA LEU A 111 3.28 -13.44 14.22
C LEU A 111 4.58 -14.19 13.86
N ASP A 112 4.48 -15.10 12.92
CA ASP A 112 5.64 -15.73 12.32
C ASP A 112 6.30 -14.77 11.32
N ARG A 113 7.60 -14.90 11.13
CA ARG A 113 8.37 -14.05 10.24
C ARG A 113 8.15 -14.44 8.78
N GLY A 114 8.21 -13.46 7.87
CA GLY A 114 8.06 -13.69 6.43
C GLY A 114 6.65 -14.10 6.01
N VAL A 115 5.64 -13.96 6.88
CA VAL A 115 4.23 -14.17 6.51
C VAL A 115 3.70 -12.89 5.92
N ASP A 116 3.07 -12.97 4.77
CA ASP A 116 2.49 -11.85 4.06
C ASP A 116 1.00 -12.10 3.73
N ALA A 117 0.24 -11.01 3.62
CA ALA A 117 -1.15 -11.04 3.21
C ALA A 117 -1.52 -9.72 2.54
N PRO A 118 -2.37 -9.74 1.49
CA PRO A 118 -2.87 -8.52 0.85
C PRO A 118 -3.53 -7.59 1.87
N GLY A 119 -3.36 -6.29 1.70
CA GLY A 119 -3.92 -5.28 2.59
C GLY A 119 -5.45 -5.23 2.59
N ILE A 120 -6.08 -5.72 1.52
CA ILE A 120 -7.54 -5.88 1.39
C ILE A 120 -7.85 -7.26 0.82
N ASP A 121 -9.07 -7.75 1.04
CA ASP A 121 -9.52 -9.01 0.44
C ASP A 121 -9.83 -8.80 -1.04
N LEU A 122 -8.95 -9.31 -1.91
CA LEU A 122 -9.07 -9.17 -3.38
C LEU A 122 -10.18 -10.04 -3.98
N GLU A 123 -10.62 -11.08 -3.27
CA GLU A 123 -11.68 -12.00 -3.74
C GLU A 123 -13.08 -11.57 -3.27
N GLN A 124 -13.17 -10.61 -2.34
CA GLN A 124 -14.44 -10.10 -1.86
C GLN A 124 -15.16 -9.27 -2.93
N THR A 125 -16.42 -9.59 -3.18
CA THR A 125 -17.25 -8.83 -4.11
C THR A 125 -18.04 -7.75 -3.40
N TRP A 126 -18.22 -6.62 -4.09
CA TRP A 126 -18.90 -5.43 -3.61
C TRP A 126 -19.95 -4.95 -4.59
N GLU A 127 -21.05 -4.42 -4.07
CA GLU A 127 -22.11 -3.80 -4.89
C GLU A 127 -21.68 -2.36 -5.27
N PHE A 128 -21.06 -2.22 -6.45
CA PHE A 128 -20.68 -0.92 -6.99
C PHE A 128 -21.85 -0.25 -7.69
N THR A 129 -22.06 1.03 -7.39
CA THR A 129 -23.03 1.90 -8.07
C THR A 129 -22.28 3.01 -8.80
N ALA A 130 -22.35 2.99 -10.14
CA ALA A 130 -21.76 4.03 -10.97
C ALA A 130 -22.50 5.36 -10.80
N GLU A 131 -21.77 6.46 -10.66
CA GLU A 131 -22.27 7.84 -10.61
C GLU A 131 -21.97 8.63 -11.89
N VAL A 132 -21.30 8.00 -12.86
CA VAL A 132 -20.97 8.56 -14.17
C VAL A 132 -21.61 7.74 -15.28
N GLU A 133 -21.85 8.37 -16.45
CA GLU A 133 -22.42 7.74 -17.62
C GLU A 133 -21.44 7.81 -18.81
N PRO A 134 -21.53 6.91 -19.81
CA PRO A 134 -20.73 7.01 -21.03
C PRO A 134 -20.95 8.37 -21.73
N GLY A 135 -19.86 9.07 -22.00
CA GLY A 135 -19.83 10.42 -22.58
C GLY A 135 -19.54 11.53 -21.56
N ASP A 136 -19.47 11.21 -20.25
CA ASP A 136 -19.03 12.16 -19.26
C ASP A 136 -17.50 12.34 -19.33
N GLU A 137 -17.01 13.56 -19.12
CA GLU A 137 -15.58 13.85 -18.93
C GLU A 137 -15.24 13.77 -17.43
N VAL A 138 -14.18 13.03 -17.11
CA VAL A 138 -13.68 12.89 -15.73
C VAL A 138 -12.20 13.25 -15.65
N GLU A 139 -11.83 13.86 -14.54
CA GLU A 139 -10.45 14.22 -14.21
C GLU A 139 -9.94 13.39 -13.03
N ALA A 140 -8.62 13.41 -12.82
CA ALA A 140 -8.00 12.78 -11.66
C ALA A 140 -8.64 13.23 -10.33
N GLY A 141 -9.06 12.29 -9.50
CA GLY A 141 -9.72 12.54 -8.24
C GLY A 141 -11.25 12.67 -8.30
N ASP A 142 -11.86 12.68 -9.50
CA ASP A 142 -13.30 12.69 -9.63
C ASP A 142 -13.91 11.36 -9.15
N ILE A 143 -15.06 11.46 -8.50
CA ILE A 143 -15.79 10.28 -8.01
C ILE A 143 -16.57 9.67 -9.18
N VAL A 144 -16.33 8.39 -9.42
CA VAL A 144 -16.98 7.63 -10.49
C VAL A 144 -18.08 6.70 -9.99
N GLY A 145 -18.13 6.46 -8.70
CA GLY A 145 -19.17 5.64 -8.10
C GLY A 145 -18.98 5.42 -6.61
N THR A 146 -19.88 4.65 -6.03
CA THR A 146 -19.91 4.35 -4.59
C THR A 146 -20.14 2.87 -4.32
N VAL A 147 -19.65 2.43 -3.16
CA VAL A 147 -19.83 1.08 -2.62
C VAL A 147 -20.30 1.20 -1.17
N PRO A 148 -21.40 0.58 -0.75
CA PRO A 148 -21.81 0.56 0.66
C PRO A 148 -20.86 -0.36 1.46
N GLU A 149 -19.84 0.23 2.08
CA GLU A 149 -18.82 -0.51 2.82
C GLU A 149 -19.28 -0.85 4.26
N THR A 150 -19.94 0.12 4.92
CA THR A 150 -20.56 -0.10 6.24
C THR A 150 -21.98 0.49 6.24
N PRO A 151 -22.82 0.17 7.25
CA PRO A 151 -24.17 0.75 7.34
C PRO A 151 -24.22 2.29 7.39
N SER A 152 -23.10 2.94 7.62
CA SER A 152 -22.99 4.41 7.77
C SER A 152 -22.00 5.08 6.85
N ILE A 153 -21.24 4.31 6.07
CA ILE A 153 -20.19 4.84 5.19
C ILE A 153 -20.28 4.18 3.83
N ASP A 154 -20.47 5.00 2.81
CA ASP A 154 -20.32 4.62 1.42
C ASP A 154 -18.88 4.94 0.99
N HIS A 155 -18.12 3.91 0.59
CA HIS A 155 -16.81 4.07 0.00
C HIS A 155 -16.95 4.75 -1.37
N LYS A 156 -16.13 5.76 -1.61
CA LYS A 156 -16.13 6.51 -2.88
C LYS A 156 -15.01 6.02 -3.76
N VAL A 157 -15.37 5.48 -4.90
CA VAL A 157 -14.42 5.10 -5.94
C VAL A 157 -14.12 6.32 -6.80
N MET A 158 -12.85 6.62 -7.00
CA MET A 158 -12.40 7.79 -7.74
C MET A 158 -11.44 7.40 -8.87
N VAL A 159 -11.36 8.27 -9.86
CA VAL A 159 -10.29 8.21 -10.87
C VAL A 159 -8.94 8.37 -10.13
N PRO A 160 -7.95 7.49 -10.37
CA PRO A 160 -6.65 7.58 -9.72
C PRO A 160 -6.03 8.98 -9.84
N PRO A 161 -5.37 9.49 -8.80
CA PRO A 161 -4.80 10.85 -8.81
C PRO A 161 -3.66 11.08 -9.82
N ASP A 162 -3.07 10.02 -10.32
CA ASP A 162 -2.02 10.00 -11.36
C ASP A 162 -2.56 9.78 -12.77
N SER A 163 -3.89 9.60 -12.90
CA SER A 163 -4.60 9.49 -14.18
C SER A 163 -4.56 10.79 -14.98
N GLU A 164 -4.52 10.68 -16.31
CA GLU A 164 -4.72 11.82 -17.20
C GLU A 164 -6.21 12.19 -17.34
N GLY A 165 -7.12 11.33 -16.84
CA GLY A 165 -8.56 11.48 -17.06
C GLY A 165 -8.99 11.15 -18.48
N GLY A 166 -10.21 11.52 -18.84
CA GLY A 166 -10.76 11.31 -20.19
C GLY A 166 -12.27 11.19 -20.23
N GLU A 167 -12.78 10.85 -21.40
CA GLU A 167 -14.21 10.58 -21.60
C GLU A 167 -14.54 9.14 -21.17
N VAL A 168 -15.61 8.97 -20.38
CA VAL A 168 -16.10 7.67 -19.96
C VAL A 168 -16.67 6.91 -21.18
N VAL A 169 -16.07 5.78 -21.52
CA VAL A 169 -16.55 4.90 -22.60
C VAL A 169 -17.52 3.85 -22.06
N ARG A 170 -17.25 3.38 -20.83
CA ARG A 170 -18.06 2.35 -20.15
C ARG A 170 -18.06 2.63 -18.66
N ALA A 171 -19.24 2.55 -18.05
CA ALA A 171 -19.45 2.52 -16.62
C ALA A 171 -20.56 1.52 -16.32
N GLU A 172 -20.35 0.58 -15.43
CA GLU A 172 -21.30 -0.47 -15.11
C GLU A 172 -21.50 -0.57 -13.60
N SER A 173 -22.77 -0.62 -13.19
CA SER A 173 -23.12 -0.94 -11.79
C SER A 173 -23.38 -2.44 -11.67
N GLY A 174 -22.97 -3.03 -10.55
CA GLY A 174 -23.12 -4.46 -10.29
C GLY A 174 -22.25 -4.95 -9.16
N GLU A 175 -22.16 -6.27 -9.04
CA GLU A 175 -21.24 -6.93 -8.12
C GLU A 175 -19.89 -7.16 -8.82
N PHE A 176 -18.83 -6.64 -8.26
CA PHE A 176 -17.46 -6.75 -8.77
C PHE A 176 -16.52 -7.06 -7.62
N ASP A 177 -15.41 -7.75 -7.89
CA ASP A 177 -14.27 -7.72 -6.98
C ASP A 177 -13.52 -6.38 -7.09
N VAL A 178 -12.56 -6.16 -6.21
CA VAL A 178 -11.89 -4.86 -6.13
C VAL A 178 -10.93 -4.56 -7.29
N GLU A 179 -10.47 -5.58 -8.01
CA GLU A 179 -9.57 -5.45 -9.16
C GLU A 179 -10.31 -5.36 -10.49
N GLU A 180 -11.60 -5.76 -10.53
CA GLU A 180 -12.38 -5.69 -11.76
C GLU A 180 -12.61 -4.25 -12.20
N THR A 181 -12.53 -4.03 -13.52
CA THR A 181 -12.76 -2.71 -14.13
C THR A 181 -14.22 -2.29 -14.02
N VAL A 182 -14.51 -1.24 -13.27
CA VAL A 182 -15.84 -0.65 -13.10
C VAL A 182 -16.10 0.52 -14.05
N VAL A 183 -15.04 1.26 -14.43
CA VAL A 183 -15.12 2.35 -15.43
C VAL A 183 -13.96 2.23 -16.40
N LYS A 184 -14.22 2.51 -17.69
CA LYS A 184 -13.19 2.56 -18.73
C LYS A 184 -13.23 3.90 -19.45
N LEU A 185 -12.04 4.50 -19.63
CA LEU A 185 -11.86 5.79 -20.29
C LEU A 185 -11.46 5.61 -21.77
N ASP A 186 -11.65 6.64 -22.58
CA ASP A 186 -11.29 6.69 -24.00
C ASP A 186 -9.75 6.69 -24.20
N THR A 187 -8.99 7.12 -23.21
CA THR A 187 -7.52 6.98 -23.15
C THR A 187 -7.06 5.53 -23.09
N GLY A 188 -7.98 4.59 -22.81
CA GLY A 188 -7.70 3.17 -22.60
C GLY A 188 -7.42 2.82 -21.14
N GLU A 189 -7.43 3.80 -20.25
CA GLU A 189 -7.29 3.60 -18.82
C GLU A 189 -8.52 2.90 -18.24
N GLU A 190 -8.28 2.00 -17.30
CA GLU A 190 -9.29 1.21 -16.61
C GLU A 190 -9.28 1.57 -15.11
N VAL A 191 -10.42 1.97 -14.59
CA VAL A 191 -10.60 2.31 -13.18
C VAL A 191 -11.26 1.14 -12.48
N SER A 192 -10.62 0.66 -11.41
CA SER A 192 -11.13 -0.36 -10.50
C SER A 192 -11.48 0.26 -9.13
N MET A 193 -11.94 -0.54 -8.20
CA MET A 193 -12.19 -0.10 -6.82
C MET A 193 -10.93 -0.14 -5.95
N HIS A 194 -9.83 -0.70 -6.46
CA HIS A 194 -8.55 -0.85 -5.80
C HIS A 194 -7.52 0.12 -6.39
N GLN A 195 -6.69 0.70 -5.53
CA GLN A 195 -5.53 1.52 -5.88
C GLN A 195 -4.37 1.19 -4.96
N GLU A 196 -3.21 0.93 -5.51
CA GLU A 196 -1.96 0.95 -4.74
C GLU A 196 -1.44 2.38 -4.64
N TRP A 197 -1.03 2.79 -3.44
CA TRP A 197 -0.49 4.13 -3.22
C TRP A 197 0.81 4.10 -2.41
N PRO A 198 1.91 4.69 -2.94
CA PRO A 198 3.18 4.76 -2.21
C PRO A 198 3.03 5.55 -0.91
N VAL A 199 3.43 4.97 0.23
CA VAL A 199 3.24 5.57 1.56
C VAL A 199 4.04 6.87 1.76
N ARG A 200 5.09 7.07 0.97
CA ARG A 200 5.94 8.27 1.04
C ARG A 200 5.47 9.40 0.14
N GLU A 201 4.49 9.15 -0.72
CA GLU A 201 3.91 10.16 -1.59
C GLU A 201 2.65 10.75 -0.98
N ALA A 202 2.62 12.07 -0.85
CA ALA A 202 1.42 12.75 -0.38
C ALA A 202 0.33 12.66 -1.44
N ARG A 203 -0.90 12.31 -1.05
CA ARG A 203 -2.02 12.36 -1.98
C ARG A 203 -2.24 13.81 -2.43
N PRO A 204 -2.53 14.04 -3.72
CA PRO A 204 -2.79 15.37 -4.25
C PRO A 204 -3.99 16.00 -3.54
N ALA A 205 -3.96 17.32 -3.42
CA ALA A 205 -5.03 18.12 -2.85
C ALA A 205 -5.03 19.49 -3.54
N ASP A 206 -6.20 20.00 -3.84
CA ASP A 206 -6.37 21.32 -4.47
C ASP A 206 -5.80 22.43 -3.63
N GLU A 207 -6.07 22.42 -2.32
CA GLU A 207 -5.62 23.44 -1.38
C GLU A 207 -5.30 22.83 0.01
N LYS A 208 -4.14 23.19 0.55
CA LYS A 208 -3.80 22.91 1.95
C LYS A 208 -4.38 23.98 2.84
N GLN A 209 -5.42 23.66 3.58
CA GLN A 209 -6.05 24.57 4.53
C GLN A 209 -5.25 24.68 5.83
N THR A 210 -5.26 25.87 6.44
CA THR A 210 -4.71 26.04 7.80
C THR A 210 -5.58 25.29 8.80
N PRO A 211 -5.04 24.37 9.62
CA PRO A 211 -5.81 23.60 10.58
C PRO A 211 -6.34 24.52 11.69
N THR A 212 -7.65 24.72 11.73
CA THR A 212 -8.33 25.59 12.70
C THR A 212 -9.27 24.83 13.64
N THR A 213 -9.64 23.60 13.27
CA THR A 213 -10.57 22.78 14.04
C THR A 213 -9.81 21.84 14.96
N PRO A 214 -10.01 21.88 16.29
CA PRO A 214 -9.34 20.99 17.21
C PRO A 214 -9.89 19.57 17.09
N LEU A 215 -9.00 18.58 17.18
CA LEU A 215 -9.33 17.18 17.41
C LEU A 215 -9.51 16.98 18.92
N VAL A 216 -10.75 16.72 19.37
CA VAL A 216 -11.05 16.50 20.78
C VAL A 216 -10.82 15.03 21.12
N SER A 217 -9.78 14.74 21.89
CA SER A 217 -9.45 13.40 22.36
C SER A 217 -10.32 12.96 23.56
N GLY A 218 -10.95 13.91 24.27
CA GLY A 218 -11.66 13.68 25.52
C GLY A 218 -10.73 13.64 26.75
N GLN A 219 -9.42 13.68 26.55
CA GLN A 219 -8.42 13.72 27.62
C GLN A 219 -8.05 15.18 27.96
N ARG A 220 -8.53 15.70 29.09
CA ARG A 220 -8.29 17.09 29.48
C ARG A 220 -6.80 17.43 29.57
N SER A 221 -5.95 16.47 29.92
CA SER A 221 -4.49 16.63 30.00
C SER A 221 -3.82 16.78 28.64
N LEU A 222 -4.46 16.35 27.55
CA LEU A 222 -4.01 16.51 26.18
C LEU A 222 -4.67 17.72 25.53
N ASP A 223 -5.99 17.78 25.55
CA ASP A 223 -6.78 18.78 24.84
C ASP A 223 -6.53 20.22 25.35
N GLY A 224 -6.15 20.36 26.63
CA GLY A 224 -5.90 21.67 27.23
C GLY A 224 -4.49 22.22 26.90
N PRO A 225 -3.41 21.57 27.35
CA PRO A 225 -2.05 22.10 27.17
C PRO A 225 -1.42 21.81 25.82
N VAL A 226 -1.86 20.75 25.11
CA VAL A 226 -1.29 20.33 23.83
C VAL A 226 -2.41 19.97 22.85
N PRO A 227 -3.24 20.97 22.45
CA PRO A 227 -4.34 20.69 21.54
C PRO A 227 -3.84 20.22 20.19
N LEU A 228 -4.44 19.18 19.64
CA LEU A 228 -4.19 18.67 18.32
C LEU A 228 -5.21 19.27 17.35
N ALA A 229 -4.77 19.62 16.16
CA ALA A 229 -5.70 20.02 15.11
C ALA A 229 -6.13 18.80 14.27
N LYS A 230 -7.37 18.79 13.77
CA LYS A 230 -7.79 17.83 12.75
C LYS A 230 -6.91 17.98 11.52
N GLY A 231 -6.37 16.87 11.00
CA GLY A 231 -5.40 16.85 9.92
C GLY A 231 -3.95 17.16 10.35
N GLY A 232 -3.72 17.33 11.66
CA GLY A 232 -2.37 17.46 12.21
C GLY A 232 -1.72 16.10 12.51
N ALA A 233 -0.40 16.11 12.68
CA ALA A 233 0.37 14.94 13.08
C ALA A 233 0.82 15.06 14.54
N ALA A 234 0.80 13.95 15.28
CA ALA A 234 1.33 13.86 16.63
C ALA A 234 2.16 12.59 16.78
N ALA A 235 3.31 12.72 17.45
CA ALA A 235 4.13 11.58 17.81
C ALA A 235 3.93 11.24 19.29
N ILE A 236 3.74 9.96 19.58
CA ILE A 236 3.68 9.42 20.94
C ILE A 236 4.87 8.46 21.07
N PRO A 237 6.07 8.97 21.39
CA PRO A 237 7.24 8.12 21.53
C PRO A 237 7.08 7.18 22.72
N GLY A 238 7.43 5.92 22.53
CA GLY A 238 7.51 4.91 23.57
C GLY A 238 8.95 4.60 23.99
N PRO A 239 9.16 3.84 25.07
CA PRO A 239 10.49 3.37 25.45
C PRO A 239 11.03 2.36 24.46
#